data_ce27142e81717b128a8ea13d6dcfc96a
#
_entry.id   ce27142e81717b128a8ea13d6dcfc96a
#
_cell.length_a   1.000
_cell.length_b   1.000
_cell.length_c   1.000
_cell.angle_alpha   90.00
_cell.angle_beta   90.00
_cell.angle_gamma   90.00
#
_symmetry.space_group_name_H-M   'P 1'
#
loop_
_entity.id
_entity.type
_entity.pdbx_description
1 polymer ?
#
loop_
_entity_poly.entity_id
_entity_poly.type
_entity_poly.pdbx_seq_one_letter_code
_entity_poly.pdbx_strand_id
1 'polypeptide(L)'
;MEVTVIVGAGVAGINAATKLIDNNYQGKIKIIDMGKDPYNRLPEEVMTGMLGAGGWSDGKLTYHTEVGGQLSKYCGDEKAMELMDQVITNFKRFHPKPEAVQCSDPQAEPEFIKPYFGLKLFPVWHVGTDYLHEIGKNWYEFLVDNGVQFYWEWKVDKIDFKTSNLTMSHSNPEFAQFDDDWMFFDKLIFGVGKSGIDFGKRLAERYKLKTEPKAVQIGVRFE
;
A
#
# COMPACT_ATOMS: atom_id res chain seq x y z
N MET A 1 13.11 21.50 -10.06
CA MET A 1 11.95 21.09 -9.23
C MET A 1 12.25 19.70 -8.72
N GLU A 2 12.12 19.48 -7.42
CA GLU A 2 12.40 18.19 -6.77
C GLU A 2 11.48 17.09 -7.31
N VAL A 3 11.99 15.86 -7.49
CA VAL A 3 11.24 14.71 -7.98
C VAL A 3 11.19 13.65 -6.91
N THR A 4 9.99 13.36 -6.40
CA THR A 4 9.74 12.21 -5.51
C THR A 4 9.18 11.07 -6.34
N VAL A 5 9.88 9.93 -6.34
CA VAL A 5 9.41 8.69 -6.96
C VAL A 5 8.90 7.75 -5.88
N ILE A 6 7.71 7.20 -6.09
CA ILE A 6 7.08 6.20 -5.24
C ILE A 6 7.02 4.89 -6.01
N VAL A 7 7.63 3.84 -5.49
CA VAL A 7 7.60 2.50 -6.08
C VAL A 7 6.52 1.68 -5.40
N GLY A 8 5.45 1.41 -6.14
CA GLY A 8 4.26 0.71 -5.69
C GLY A 8 3.05 1.62 -5.48
N ALA A 9 1.98 1.39 -6.24
CA ALA A 9 0.68 2.05 -6.12
C ALA A 9 -0.27 1.32 -5.14
N GLY A 10 0.27 0.51 -4.23
CA GLY A 10 -0.49 -0.09 -3.13
C GLY A 10 -0.94 0.94 -2.10
N VAL A 11 -1.69 0.51 -1.08
CA VAL A 11 -2.22 1.40 -0.03
C VAL A 11 -1.13 2.30 0.57
N ALA A 12 0.09 1.78 0.78
CA ALA A 12 1.19 2.57 1.33
C ALA A 12 1.63 3.71 0.40
N GLY A 13 1.88 3.42 -0.89
CA GLY A 13 2.33 4.42 -1.87
C GLY A 13 1.29 5.48 -2.14
N ILE A 14 0.02 5.09 -2.26
CA ILE A 14 -1.10 6.00 -2.49
C ILE A 14 -1.31 6.94 -1.30
N ASN A 15 -1.26 6.42 -0.06
CA ASN A 15 -1.33 7.27 1.14
C ASN A 15 -0.14 8.23 1.22
N ALA A 16 1.07 7.78 0.86
CA ALA A 16 2.25 8.65 0.85
C ALA A 16 2.08 9.81 -0.15
N ALA A 17 1.60 9.55 -1.37
CA ALA A 17 1.31 10.57 -2.36
C ALA A 17 0.24 11.56 -1.86
N THR A 18 -0.86 11.05 -1.30
CA THR A 18 -1.92 11.87 -0.71
C THR A 18 -1.37 12.79 0.38
N LYS A 19 -0.53 12.24 1.26
CA LYS A 19 0.08 13.02 2.34
C LYS A 19 1.02 14.12 1.83
N LEU A 20 1.74 13.87 0.76
CA LEU A 20 2.57 14.90 0.12
C LEU A 20 1.70 16.04 -0.42
N ILE A 21 0.60 15.72 -1.09
CA ILE A 21 -0.36 16.70 -1.61
C ILE A 21 -0.99 17.51 -0.45
N ASP A 22 -1.51 16.82 0.56
CA ASP A 22 -2.17 17.46 1.71
C ASP A 22 -1.20 18.39 2.48
N ASN A 23 0.10 18.13 2.42
CA ASN A 23 1.14 19.00 2.97
C ASN A 23 1.67 20.05 1.96
N ASN A 24 0.96 20.29 0.86
CA ASN A 24 1.33 21.27 -0.16
C ASN A 24 2.75 21.07 -0.73
N TYR A 25 3.17 19.83 -0.96
CA TYR A 25 4.46 19.52 -1.56
C TYR A 25 4.59 20.09 -2.95
N GLN A 26 5.65 20.87 -3.20
CA GLN A 26 5.85 21.60 -4.45
C GLN A 26 6.66 20.83 -5.50
N GLY A 27 7.12 19.64 -5.20
CA GLY A 27 7.87 18.78 -6.12
C GLY A 27 6.95 17.97 -7.05
N LYS A 28 7.55 17.33 -8.02
CA LYS A 28 6.85 16.33 -8.86
C LYS A 28 6.73 15.01 -8.11
N ILE A 29 5.54 14.41 -8.15
CA ILE A 29 5.29 13.09 -7.60
C ILE A 29 5.07 12.13 -8.76
N LYS A 30 5.85 11.04 -8.79
CA LYS A 30 5.74 9.98 -9.78
C LYS A 30 5.53 8.65 -9.07
N ILE A 31 4.56 7.86 -9.52
CA ILE A 31 4.24 6.54 -8.96
C ILE A 31 4.47 5.49 -10.05
N ILE A 32 5.25 4.46 -9.74
CA ILE A 32 5.53 3.33 -10.63
C ILE A 32 4.88 2.09 -10.04
N ASP A 33 4.06 1.38 -10.81
CA ASP A 33 3.50 0.09 -10.42
C ASP A 33 3.52 -0.89 -11.59
N MET A 34 3.79 -2.15 -11.27
CA MET A 34 3.85 -3.23 -12.26
C MET A 34 2.47 -3.71 -12.71
N GLY A 35 1.41 -3.30 -12.05
CA GLY A 35 0.03 -3.59 -12.42
C GLY A 35 -0.63 -2.43 -13.14
N LYS A 36 -1.94 -2.53 -13.30
CA LYS A 36 -2.75 -1.61 -14.10
C LYS A 36 -3.42 -0.53 -13.26
N ASP A 37 -3.87 0.50 -13.94
CA ASP A 37 -4.71 1.55 -13.40
C ASP A 37 -6.09 0.99 -12.93
N PRO A 38 -6.87 1.77 -12.16
CA PRO A 38 -8.11 1.27 -11.58
C PRO A 38 -9.21 0.98 -12.59
N TYR A 39 -9.11 1.44 -13.85
CA TYR A 39 -10.11 1.19 -14.88
C TYR A 39 -9.85 -0.10 -15.66
N ASN A 40 -8.57 -0.50 -15.76
CA ASN A 40 -8.11 -1.63 -16.56
C ASN A 40 -7.68 -2.83 -15.70
N ARG A 41 -7.63 -2.68 -14.38
CA ARG A 41 -7.24 -3.74 -13.46
C ARG A 41 -8.28 -4.86 -13.44
N LEU A 42 -7.82 -6.09 -13.62
CA LEU A 42 -8.67 -7.29 -13.64
C LEU A 42 -8.79 -7.91 -12.23
N PRO A 43 -9.90 -8.63 -11.94
CA PRO A 43 -10.11 -9.27 -10.64
C PRO A 43 -9.01 -10.25 -10.21
N GLU A 44 -8.36 -10.92 -11.14
CA GLU A 44 -7.24 -11.83 -10.88
C GLU A 44 -5.93 -11.13 -10.54
N GLU A 45 -5.80 -9.84 -10.83
CA GLU A 45 -4.60 -9.03 -10.54
C GLU A 45 -4.60 -8.52 -9.09
N VAL A 46 -4.77 -9.42 -8.12
CA VAL A 46 -5.00 -9.08 -6.71
C VAL A 46 -3.84 -8.31 -6.07
N MET A 47 -2.60 -8.57 -6.48
CA MET A 47 -1.41 -8.10 -5.73
C MET A 47 -0.80 -6.82 -6.28
N THR A 48 -1.19 -6.37 -7.48
CA THR A 48 -0.57 -5.26 -8.20
C THR A 48 -1.60 -4.23 -8.66
N GLY A 49 -1.15 -3.06 -9.13
CA GLY A 49 -2.02 -1.99 -9.58
C GLY A 49 -2.58 -1.12 -8.45
N MET A 50 -3.54 -0.29 -8.78
CA MET A 50 -4.12 0.70 -7.85
C MET A 50 -4.63 0.08 -6.55
N LEU A 51 -4.18 0.59 -5.40
CA LEU A 51 -4.40 0.08 -4.05
C LEU A 51 -3.78 -1.31 -3.77
N GLY A 52 -3.15 -1.98 -4.75
CA GLY A 52 -2.56 -3.32 -4.58
C GLY A 52 -3.53 -4.32 -3.97
N ALA A 53 -3.07 -5.19 -3.07
CA ALA A 53 -3.94 -6.16 -2.40
C ALA A 53 -5.08 -5.50 -1.58
N GLY A 54 -4.93 -4.26 -1.15
CA GLY A 54 -5.98 -3.51 -0.45
C GLY A 54 -7.20 -3.22 -1.32
N GLY A 55 -7.02 -3.07 -2.64
CA GLY A 55 -8.10 -2.83 -3.59
C GLY A 55 -8.95 -4.06 -3.96
N TRP A 56 -8.50 -5.26 -3.58
CA TRP A 56 -9.18 -6.54 -3.83
C TRP A 56 -9.25 -7.39 -2.54
N SER A 57 -9.40 -6.74 -1.41
CA SER A 57 -9.52 -7.37 -0.10
C SER A 57 -11.00 -7.54 0.31
N ASP A 58 -11.21 -8.00 1.54
CA ASP A 58 -12.54 -8.07 2.15
C ASP A 58 -13.02 -6.72 2.73
N GLY A 59 -12.32 -5.64 2.44
CA GLY A 59 -12.68 -4.29 2.86
C GLY A 59 -12.57 -4.06 4.38
N LYS A 60 -11.73 -4.82 5.07
CA LYS A 60 -11.50 -4.70 6.50
C LYS A 60 -10.16 -4.04 6.80
N LEU A 61 -10.19 -2.99 7.60
CA LEU A 61 -9.01 -2.30 8.11
C LEU A 61 -8.92 -2.56 9.62
N THR A 62 -8.02 -3.45 10.04
CA THR A 62 -7.79 -3.73 11.46
C THR A 62 -7.13 -2.52 12.12
N TYR A 63 -7.70 -2.08 13.24
CA TYR A 63 -7.31 -0.87 13.94
C TYR A 63 -6.66 -1.19 15.28
N HIS A 64 -5.42 -1.71 15.22
CA HIS A 64 -4.65 -2.05 16.40
C HIS A 64 -3.15 -2.17 16.11
N THR A 65 -2.29 -1.69 17.03
CA THR A 65 -0.83 -1.65 16.85
C THR A 65 -0.16 -3.02 16.84
N GLU A 66 -0.79 -4.05 17.37
CA GLU A 66 -0.29 -5.43 17.36
C GLU A 66 -0.56 -6.18 16.04
N VAL A 67 -1.36 -5.58 15.14
CA VAL A 67 -1.76 -6.23 13.89
C VAL A 67 -1.08 -5.62 12.68
N GLY A 68 -0.63 -6.47 11.76
CA GLY A 68 -0.13 -6.09 10.44
C GLY A 68 1.33 -5.70 10.38
N GLY A 69 1.94 -5.22 11.43
CA GLY A 69 3.32 -4.76 11.38
C GLY A 69 3.93 -4.53 12.76
N GLN A 70 5.04 -3.85 12.76
CA GLN A 70 5.74 -3.43 13.98
C GLN A 70 5.94 -1.91 13.99
N LEU A 71 4.96 -1.17 13.46
CA LEU A 71 5.06 0.28 13.30
C LEU A 71 5.34 0.97 14.64
N SER A 72 4.66 0.53 15.70
CA SER A 72 4.85 1.05 17.06
C SER A 72 6.27 0.92 17.60
N LYS A 73 7.04 -0.07 17.15
CA LYS A 73 8.48 -0.16 17.51
C LYS A 73 9.33 1.00 16.97
N TYR A 74 8.87 1.62 15.89
CA TYR A 74 9.62 2.69 15.21
C TYR A 74 9.14 4.08 15.60
N CYS A 75 7.86 4.25 15.88
CA CYS A 75 7.29 5.57 16.13
C CYS A 75 6.47 5.69 17.44
N GLY A 76 6.34 4.61 18.21
CA GLY A 76 5.48 4.54 19.39
C GLY A 76 4.01 4.28 19.06
N ASP A 77 3.23 3.84 20.05
CA ASP A 77 1.83 3.45 19.85
C ASP A 77 0.95 4.63 19.46
N GLU A 78 1.09 5.77 20.14
CA GLU A 78 0.32 6.98 19.87
C GLU A 78 0.47 7.42 18.39
N LYS A 79 1.71 7.50 17.91
CA LYS A 79 1.96 7.89 16.52
C LYS A 79 1.49 6.81 15.52
N ALA A 80 1.61 5.54 15.88
CA ALA A 80 1.10 4.45 15.04
C ALA A 80 -0.43 4.53 14.90
N MET A 81 -1.16 4.81 15.98
CA MET A 81 -2.61 5.00 15.95
C MET A 81 -3.00 6.23 15.13
N GLU A 82 -2.32 7.37 15.31
CA GLU A 82 -2.54 8.58 14.48
C GLU A 82 -2.39 8.27 12.98
N LEU A 83 -1.37 7.48 12.60
CA LEU A 83 -1.16 7.09 11.21
C LEU A 83 -2.25 6.15 10.69
N MET A 84 -2.76 5.24 11.53
CA MET A 84 -3.92 4.39 11.18
C MET A 84 -5.17 5.23 10.96
N ASP A 85 -5.42 6.24 11.82
CA ASP A 85 -6.54 7.20 11.65
C ASP A 85 -6.45 7.94 10.32
N GLN A 86 -5.25 8.34 9.91
CA GLN A 86 -5.05 9.00 8.61
C GLN A 86 -5.40 8.07 7.45
N VAL A 87 -5.01 6.79 7.51
CA VAL A 87 -5.36 5.80 6.48
C VAL A 87 -6.87 5.60 6.41
N ILE A 88 -7.55 5.43 7.56
CA ILE A 88 -9.01 5.28 7.61
C ILE A 88 -9.71 6.52 7.07
N THR A 89 -9.22 7.71 7.45
CA THR A 89 -9.74 8.99 6.96
C THR A 89 -9.66 9.08 5.44
N ASN A 90 -8.55 8.63 4.84
CA ASN A 90 -8.40 8.60 3.39
C ASN A 90 -9.36 7.61 2.73
N PHE A 91 -9.53 6.41 3.28
CA PHE A 91 -10.55 5.48 2.77
C PHE A 91 -11.96 6.09 2.82
N LYS A 92 -12.32 6.79 3.91
CA LYS A 92 -13.60 7.52 4.00
C LYS A 92 -13.70 8.66 2.99
N ARG A 93 -12.63 9.44 2.81
CA ARG A 93 -12.58 10.59 1.90
C ARG A 93 -12.91 10.20 0.47
N PHE A 94 -12.45 9.04 0.01
CA PHE A 94 -12.62 8.57 -1.36
C PHE A 94 -13.76 7.55 -1.50
N HIS A 95 -14.42 7.21 -0.41
CA HIS A 95 -15.56 6.30 -0.42
C HIS A 95 -16.81 6.99 -1.03
N PRO A 96 -17.53 6.34 -1.98
CA PRO A 96 -18.73 6.92 -2.58
C PRO A 96 -19.88 7.14 -1.59
N LYS A 97 -19.83 6.42 -0.44
CA LYS A 97 -20.80 6.53 0.67
C LYS A 97 -20.04 6.50 2.00
N PRO A 98 -19.37 7.59 2.40
CA PRO A 98 -18.52 7.62 3.62
C PRO A 98 -19.26 7.21 4.90
N GLU A 99 -20.55 7.43 4.97
CA GLU A 99 -21.42 7.05 6.09
C GLU A 99 -21.58 5.53 6.26
N ALA A 100 -21.30 4.75 5.21
CA ALA A 100 -21.33 3.30 5.28
C ALA A 100 -20.08 2.70 5.95
N VAL A 101 -19.02 3.50 6.13
CA VAL A 101 -17.77 3.03 6.77
C VAL A 101 -17.98 2.99 8.29
N GLN A 102 -18.06 1.79 8.83
CA GLN A 102 -18.35 1.53 10.24
C GLN A 102 -17.23 0.78 10.92
N CYS A 103 -17.06 1.03 12.22
CA CYS A 103 -16.15 0.29 13.08
C CYS A 103 -16.90 -0.77 13.87
N SER A 104 -16.45 -2.00 13.82
CA SER A 104 -16.81 -3.05 14.75
C SER A 104 -15.75 -3.12 15.84
N ASP A 105 -16.11 -2.93 17.09
CA ASP A 105 -15.21 -3.01 18.23
C ASP A 105 -15.78 -4.03 19.24
N PRO A 106 -15.45 -5.32 19.10
CA PRO A 106 -15.95 -6.36 20.00
C PRO A 106 -15.34 -6.21 21.39
N GLN A 107 -16.17 -6.06 22.41
CA GLN A 107 -15.75 -5.79 23.79
C GLN A 107 -15.52 -7.05 24.62
N ALA A 108 -16.09 -8.20 24.21
CA ALA A 108 -15.99 -9.45 24.95
C ALA A 108 -15.97 -10.69 24.06
N GLU A 109 -15.23 -11.70 24.49
CA GLU A 109 -15.29 -13.01 23.88
C GLU A 109 -16.65 -13.68 24.15
N PRO A 110 -17.25 -14.35 23.15
CA PRO A 110 -18.42 -15.17 23.37
C PRO A 110 -18.14 -16.28 24.40
N GLU A 111 -19.02 -16.44 25.41
CA GLU A 111 -18.81 -17.39 26.51
C GLU A 111 -18.65 -18.86 26.05
N PHE A 112 -19.30 -19.23 24.94
CA PHE A 112 -19.22 -20.60 24.41
C PHE A 112 -17.87 -20.95 23.78
N ILE A 113 -17.03 -19.94 23.44
CA ILE A 113 -15.71 -20.13 22.83
C ILE A 113 -14.62 -20.23 23.88
N LYS A 114 -14.72 -19.49 24.99
CA LYS A 114 -13.72 -19.41 26.06
C LYS A 114 -13.13 -20.75 26.53
N PRO A 115 -13.92 -21.85 26.64
CA PRO A 115 -13.37 -23.14 27.09
C PRO A 115 -12.43 -23.79 26.07
N TYR A 116 -12.47 -23.39 24.81
CA TYR A 116 -11.78 -24.05 23.69
C TYR A 116 -10.70 -23.23 23.04
N PHE A 117 -10.86 -21.89 23.01
CA PHE A 117 -9.97 -20.99 22.28
C PHE A 117 -9.80 -19.68 23.04
N GLY A 118 -8.57 -19.12 22.97
CA GLY A 118 -8.33 -17.72 23.29
C GLY A 118 -8.52 -16.86 22.04
N LEU A 119 -9.39 -15.86 22.12
CA LEU A 119 -9.58 -14.90 21.05
C LEU A 119 -8.79 -13.62 21.32
N LYS A 120 -8.16 -13.10 20.28
CA LYS A 120 -7.68 -11.72 20.26
C LYS A 120 -8.70 -10.88 19.51
N LEU A 121 -9.36 -9.98 20.19
CA LEU A 121 -10.36 -9.08 19.64
C LEU A 121 -9.72 -7.75 19.30
N PHE A 122 -9.98 -7.24 18.11
CA PHE A 122 -9.47 -5.96 17.64
C PHE A 122 -10.58 -5.16 17.00
N PRO A 123 -10.58 -3.82 17.15
CA PRO A 123 -11.45 -2.96 16.35
C PRO A 123 -11.15 -3.12 14.86
N VAL A 124 -12.19 -3.18 14.05
CA VAL A 124 -12.09 -3.33 12.59
C VAL A 124 -13.01 -2.32 11.91
N TRP A 125 -12.44 -1.51 11.04
CA TRP A 125 -13.20 -0.65 10.14
C TRP A 125 -13.61 -1.41 8.89
N HIS A 126 -14.88 -1.38 8.56
CA HIS A 126 -15.44 -2.00 7.38
C HIS A 126 -15.69 -0.93 6.32
N VAL A 127 -14.92 -0.96 5.23
CA VAL A 127 -15.08 -0.06 4.10
C VAL A 127 -15.95 -0.65 2.99
N GLY A 128 -16.34 -1.92 3.13
CA GLY A 128 -17.18 -2.64 2.17
C GLY A 128 -16.41 -3.11 0.93
N THR A 129 -16.46 -4.42 0.69
CA THR A 129 -15.78 -5.06 -0.45
C THR A 129 -16.22 -4.47 -1.79
N ASP A 130 -17.52 -4.24 -1.95
CA ASP A 130 -18.12 -3.76 -3.19
C ASP A 130 -17.70 -2.33 -3.57
N TYR A 131 -17.23 -1.55 -2.61
CA TYR A 131 -16.82 -0.17 -2.84
C TYR A 131 -15.33 0.01 -3.13
N LEU A 132 -14.50 -1.01 -2.90
CA LEU A 132 -13.04 -0.87 -3.03
C LEU A 132 -12.60 -0.41 -4.41
N HIS A 133 -13.26 -0.90 -5.45
CA HIS A 133 -12.96 -0.51 -6.82
C HIS A 133 -13.27 0.97 -7.08
N GLU A 134 -14.42 1.45 -6.60
CA GLU A 134 -14.84 2.84 -6.74
C GLU A 134 -13.98 3.77 -5.87
N ILE A 135 -13.64 3.36 -4.66
CA ILE A 135 -12.65 4.04 -3.81
C ILE A 135 -11.33 4.21 -4.57
N GLY A 136 -10.86 3.14 -5.23
CA GLY A 136 -9.63 3.18 -6.02
C GLY A 136 -9.69 4.19 -7.16
N LYS A 137 -10.81 4.26 -7.89
CA LYS A 137 -11.04 5.24 -8.97
C LYS A 137 -11.04 6.67 -8.45
N ASN A 138 -11.87 6.95 -7.44
CA ASN A 138 -11.98 8.29 -6.87
C ASN A 138 -10.63 8.79 -6.32
N TRP A 139 -9.88 7.90 -5.71
CA TRP A 139 -8.57 8.24 -5.17
C TRP A 139 -7.53 8.47 -6.28
N TYR A 140 -7.56 7.66 -7.31
CA TYR A 140 -6.71 7.84 -8.50
C TYR A 140 -6.97 9.18 -9.19
N GLU A 141 -8.24 9.51 -9.44
CA GLU A 141 -8.65 10.79 -10.05
C GLU A 141 -8.14 11.98 -9.22
N PHE A 142 -8.35 11.94 -7.89
CA PHE A 142 -7.81 12.97 -7.00
C PHE A 142 -6.30 13.14 -7.15
N LEU A 143 -5.53 12.05 -7.23
CA LEU A 143 -4.09 12.12 -7.37
C LEU A 143 -3.67 12.69 -8.74
N VAL A 144 -4.33 12.28 -9.81
CA VAL A 144 -4.09 12.80 -11.17
C VAL A 144 -4.42 14.29 -11.26
N ASP A 145 -5.55 14.72 -10.72
CA ASP A 145 -5.97 16.12 -10.70
C ASP A 145 -4.99 17.01 -9.90
N ASN A 146 -4.27 16.43 -8.94
CA ASN A 146 -3.20 17.10 -8.19
C ASN A 146 -1.80 16.91 -8.82
N GLY A 147 -1.72 16.48 -10.07
CA GLY A 147 -0.50 16.44 -10.85
C GLY A 147 0.42 15.25 -10.59
N VAL A 148 -0.06 14.19 -9.92
CA VAL A 148 0.69 12.92 -9.77
C VAL A 148 0.76 12.21 -11.11
N GLN A 149 1.98 11.82 -11.50
CA GLN A 149 2.21 11.06 -12.71
C GLN A 149 2.31 9.57 -12.39
N PHE A 150 1.54 8.74 -13.09
CA PHE A 150 1.54 7.29 -12.93
C PHE A 150 2.23 6.61 -14.10
N TYR A 151 3.03 5.59 -13.77
CA TYR A 151 3.68 4.67 -14.69
C TYR A 151 3.12 3.28 -14.40
N TRP A 152 2.03 2.93 -15.07
CA TRP A 152 1.37 1.64 -14.95
C TRP A 152 2.00 0.60 -15.84
N GLU A 153 2.00 -0.65 -15.38
CA GLU A 153 2.61 -1.79 -16.05
C GLU A 153 4.15 -1.65 -16.20
N TRP A 154 4.77 -0.87 -15.30
CA TRP A 154 6.20 -0.74 -15.21
C TRP A 154 6.75 -1.35 -13.92
N LYS A 155 7.73 -2.24 -14.09
CA LYS A 155 8.43 -2.91 -13.00
C LYS A 155 9.79 -2.26 -12.80
N VAL A 156 10.10 -1.88 -11.57
CA VAL A 156 11.44 -1.40 -11.21
C VAL A 156 12.38 -2.59 -11.09
N ASP A 157 13.44 -2.60 -11.88
CA ASP A 157 14.43 -3.67 -11.92
C ASP A 157 15.65 -3.39 -11.06
N LYS A 158 16.06 -2.12 -11.00
CA LYS A 158 17.24 -1.70 -10.26
C LYS A 158 17.05 -0.30 -9.69
N ILE A 159 17.58 -0.07 -8.50
CA ILE A 159 17.71 1.26 -7.90
C ILE A 159 19.18 1.51 -7.64
N ASP A 160 19.68 2.68 -8.03
CA ASP A 160 21.02 3.13 -7.73
C ASP A 160 20.97 4.43 -6.92
N PHE A 161 21.23 4.30 -5.62
CA PHE A 161 21.24 5.44 -4.70
C PHE A 161 22.46 6.32 -4.84
N LYS A 162 23.54 5.86 -5.52
CA LYS A 162 24.73 6.70 -5.76
C LYS A 162 24.49 7.72 -6.84
N THR A 163 23.74 7.33 -7.86
CA THR A 163 23.41 8.16 -9.01
C THR A 163 21.98 8.70 -8.98
N SER A 164 21.24 8.36 -7.93
CA SER A 164 19.84 8.77 -7.72
C SER A 164 18.94 8.44 -8.91
N ASN A 165 19.12 7.27 -9.49
CA ASN A 165 18.26 6.80 -10.56
C ASN A 165 17.80 5.35 -10.38
N LEU A 166 16.76 4.99 -11.10
CA LEU A 166 16.27 3.64 -11.21
C LEU A 166 16.10 3.24 -12.68
N THR A 167 16.19 1.94 -12.94
CA THR A 167 15.82 1.36 -14.22
C THR A 167 14.54 0.56 -14.06
N MET A 168 13.71 0.57 -15.08
CA MET A 168 12.43 -0.13 -15.10
C MET A 168 12.17 -0.74 -16.47
N SER A 169 11.46 -1.84 -16.48
CA SER A 169 11.00 -2.54 -17.69
C SER A 169 9.49 -2.65 -17.69
N HIS A 170 8.90 -2.73 -18.89
CA HIS A 170 7.46 -2.92 -19.01
C HIS A 170 7.06 -4.33 -18.52
N SER A 171 6.00 -4.43 -17.71
CA SER A 171 5.54 -5.69 -17.13
C SER A 171 4.97 -6.65 -18.18
N ASN A 172 4.42 -6.11 -19.26
CA ASN A 172 3.99 -6.92 -20.40
C ASN A 172 5.20 -7.28 -21.28
N PRO A 173 5.49 -8.59 -21.45
CA PRO A 173 6.65 -9.06 -22.24
C PRO A 173 6.65 -8.58 -23.70
N GLU A 174 5.48 -8.30 -24.27
CA GLU A 174 5.37 -7.79 -25.66
C GLU A 174 6.00 -6.41 -25.81
N PHE A 175 5.99 -5.61 -24.74
CA PHE A 175 6.59 -4.27 -24.71
C PHE A 175 7.97 -4.24 -24.04
N ALA A 176 8.36 -5.30 -23.33
CA ALA A 176 9.64 -5.38 -22.61
C ALA A 176 10.91 -5.36 -23.52
N GLN A 177 10.74 -5.47 -24.84
CA GLN A 177 11.86 -5.42 -25.80
C GLN A 177 12.20 -4.00 -26.27
N PHE A 178 11.43 -3.01 -25.84
CA PHE A 178 11.66 -1.60 -26.16
C PHE A 178 12.31 -0.92 -24.96
N ASP A 179 13.62 -0.98 -24.90
CA ASP A 179 14.57 -0.30 -24.00
C ASP A 179 14.18 -0.24 -22.50
N ASP A 180 15.14 -0.54 -21.63
CA ASP A 180 15.08 -0.24 -20.21
C ASP A 180 14.95 1.29 -20.04
N ASP A 181 13.79 1.75 -19.61
CA ASP A 181 13.59 3.14 -19.25
C ASP A 181 14.27 3.44 -17.91
N TRP A 182 14.83 4.61 -17.80
CA TRP A 182 15.43 5.07 -16.56
C TRP A 182 14.72 6.33 -16.04
N MET A 183 14.71 6.47 -14.73
CA MET A 183 14.09 7.62 -14.06
C MET A 183 14.99 8.15 -12.95
N PHE A 184 15.22 9.45 -12.95
CA PHE A 184 15.90 10.14 -11.87
C PHE A 184 14.94 10.45 -10.72
N PHE A 185 15.46 10.45 -9.49
CA PHE A 185 14.73 10.86 -8.30
C PHE A 185 15.62 11.65 -7.33
N ASP A 186 15.04 12.65 -6.68
CA ASP A 186 15.64 13.32 -5.52
C ASP A 186 15.27 12.58 -4.23
N LYS A 187 14.04 12.06 -4.18
CA LYS A 187 13.50 11.26 -3.07
C LYS A 187 12.86 9.99 -3.60
N LEU A 188 13.04 8.91 -2.85
CA LEU A 188 12.43 7.62 -3.16
C LEU A 188 11.62 7.11 -1.98
N ILE A 189 10.37 6.75 -2.24
CA ILE A 189 9.50 6.04 -1.30
C ILE A 189 9.31 4.62 -1.84
N PHE A 190 9.66 3.63 -1.00
CA PHE A 190 9.62 2.22 -1.40
C PHE A 190 8.44 1.52 -0.73
N GLY A 191 7.38 1.27 -1.49
CA GLY A 191 6.10 0.73 -1.02
C GLY A 191 5.61 -0.50 -1.78
N VAL A 192 6.50 -1.42 -2.17
CA VAL A 192 6.24 -2.52 -3.11
C VAL A 192 5.37 -3.67 -2.57
N GLY A 193 5.03 -3.66 -1.29
CA GLY A 193 4.17 -4.69 -0.71
C GLY A 193 4.73 -6.11 -0.82
N LYS A 194 3.83 -7.11 -0.77
CA LYS A 194 4.19 -8.54 -0.80
C LYS A 194 4.77 -8.98 -2.14
N SER A 195 4.30 -8.45 -3.24
CA SER A 195 4.79 -8.77 -4.59
C SER A 195 6.25 -8.36 -4.81
N GLY A 196 6.73 -7.36 -4.07
CA GLY A 196 8.11 -6.87 -4.16
C GLY A 196 9.09 -7.40 -3.10
N ILE A 197 8.73 -8.43 -2.31
CA ILE A 197 9.59 -8.95 -1.22
C ILE A 197 10.97 -9.36 -1.73
N ASP A 198 11.04 -10.09 -2.83
CA ASP A 198 12.33 -10.56 -3.37
C ASP A 198 13.17 -9.41 -3.93
N PHE A 199 12.54 -8.42 -4.52
CA PHE A 199 13.23 -7.19 -4.91
C PHE A 199 13.77 -6.43 -3.69
N GLY A 200 12.96 -6.29 -2.64
CA GLY A 200 13.37 -5.68 -1.37
C GLY A 200 14.56 -6.41 -0.72
N LYS A 201 14.58 -7.75 -0.74
CA LYS A 201 15.72 -8.54 -0.25
C LYS A 201 16.99 -8.25 -1.02
N ARG A 202 16.95 -8.32 -2.35
CA ARG A 202 18.11 -8.00 -3.21
C ARG A 202 18.63 -6.57 -2.98
N LEU A 203 17.71 -5.62 -2.78
CA LEU A 203 18.07 -4.24 -2.49
C LEU A 203 18.77 -4.12 -1.12
N ALA A 204 18.23 -4.78 -0.10
CA ALA A 204 18.82 -4.80 1.23
C ALA A 204 20.21 -5.44 1.24
N GLU A 205 20.40 -6.56 0.57
CA GLU A 205 21.69 -7.23 0.41
C GLU A 205 22.69 -6.32 -0.31
N ARG A 206 22.32 -5.72 -1.43
CA ARG A 206 23.17 -4.85 -2.23
C ARG A 206 23.68 -3.65 -1.44
N TYR A 207 22.82 -3.03 -0.63
CA TYR A 207 23.14 -1.84 0.15
C TYR A 207 23.47 -2.14 1.61
N LYS A 208 23.59 -3.41 1.97
CA LYS A 208 23.94 -3.89 3.33
C LYS A 208 22.99 -3.30 4.39
N LEU A 209 21.71 -3.22 4.08
CA LEU A 209 20.69 -2.76 5.01
C LEU A 209 20.45 -3.84 6.07
N LYS A 210 20.32 -3.43 7.32
CA LYS A 210 19.97 -4.35 8.41
C LYS A 210 18.57 -4.89 8.19
N THR A 211 18.42 -6.21 8.16
CA THR A 211 17.14 -6.91 8.06
C THR A 211 16.98 -7.86 9.22
N GLU A 212 15.74 -8.01 9.69
CA GLU A 212 15.40 -8.96 10.75
C GLU A 212 14.30 -9.90 10.24
N PRO A 213 14.44 -11.22 10.42
CA PRO A 213 13.38 -12.15 10.09
C PRO A 213 12.19 -11.92 11.03
N LYS A 214 10.98 -11.95 10.46
CA LYS A 214 9.75 -11.93 11.26
C LYS A 214 9.31 -13.34 11.59
N ALA A 215 8.64 -13.49 12.73
CA ALA A 215 7.96 -14.73 13.07
C ALA A 215 6.90 -15.08 11.99
N VAL A 216 6.85 -16.34 11.63
CA VAL A 216 5.83 -16.87 10.73
C VAL A 216 4.62 -17.29 11.57
N GLN A 217 3.45 -16.80 11.20
CA GLN A 217 2.18 -17.27 11.76
C GLN A 217 1.60 -18.33 10.83
N ILE A 218 1.33 -19.50 11.39
CA ILE A 218 0.71 -20.61 10.66
C ILE A 218 -0.61 -20.92 11.38
N GLY A 219 -1.68 -21.06 10.61
CA GLY A 219 -2.99 -21.36 11.15
C GLY A 219 -3.96 -21.89 10.09
N VAL A 220 -5.12 -22.31 10.52
CA VAL A 220 -6.24 -22.73 9.67
C VAL A 220 -7.27 -21.62 9.68
N ARG A 221 -7.75 -21.25 8.50
CA ARG A 221 -8.89 -20.35 8.35
C ARG A 221 -10.16 -21.17 8.26
N PHE A 222 -11.14 -20.85 9.10
CA PHE A 222 -12.50 -21.36 9.00
C PHE A 222 -13.39 -20.25 8.42
N GLU A 223 -14.19 -20.61 7.44
CA GLU A 223 -15.21 -19.75 6.83
C GLU A 223 -16.60 -20.26 7.18
#